data_c1fc78b5ff1776813fda22933f4b6d9b
#
_entry.id   c1fc78b5ff1776813fda22933f4b6d9b
#
_cell.length_a   1.000
_cell.length_b   1.000
_cell.length_c   1.000
_cell.angle_alpha   90.00
_cell.angle_beta   90.00
_cell.angle_gamma   90.00
#
_symmetry.space_group_name_H-M   'P 1'
#
loop_
_entity.id
_entity.type
_entity.pdbx_description
1 polymer ?
#
loop_
_entity_poly.entity_id
_entity_poly.type
_entity_poly.pdbx_seq_one_letter_code
_entity_poly.pdbx_strand_id
1 'polypeptide(L)'
;MGDSFWMSRAARIALVATALFVVSGILSGLLIDEYDGIVGAVEWVLRTLVVISAAVALAAAFVLVLRLRRRVKSRPVGWAVTAVAVVAFAFFVIQPVVFAVYLTHLPTRRALQDIDLGARKEPVTLTTADGLRLEGWYLPSRNGASVAVMHGTGSNRLGVADHARLLARHGYGVLIFDFHGHGLSDGRSTSLPARFQPDADAAFAYLRQRRDVRDERVGVIGVSLGGEVAIQAAARDPRWRAVVLEGVQGGSPADMQASEPDPATLVTLTIV
;
A
#
# COMPACT_ATOMS: atom_id res chain seq x y z
N MET A 1 -21.22 -35.84 -40.91
CA MET A 1 -21.09 -34.37 -41.09
C MET A 1 -22.06 -33.70 -40.17
N GLY A 2 -21.59 -32.87 -39.26
CA GLY A 2 -22.44 -32.03 -38.38
C GLY A 2 -22.25 -32.25 -36.90
N ASP A 3 -20.99 -32.25 -36.41
CA ASP A 3 -20.75 -32.04 -34.97
C ASP A 3 -20.97 -30.56 -34.65
N SER A 4 -22.18 -30.26 -34.24
CA SER A 4 -22.57 -28.95 -33.79
C SER A 4 -21.70 -28.55 -32.58
N PHE A 5 -20.99 -27.44 -32.72
CA PHE A 5 -20.16 -26.77 -31.72
C PHE A 5 -21.00 -26.24 -30.54
N TRP A 6 -21.57 -27.17 -29.76
CA TRP A 6 -22.29 -26.81 -28.53
C TRP A 6 -21.33 -26.79 -27.36
N MET A 7 -20.90 -25.60 -26.99
CA MET A 7 -20.18 -25.40 -25.72
C MET A 7 -20.95 -26.05 -24.56
N SER A 8 -20.28 -26.91 -23.80
CA SER A 8 -20.86 -27.51 -22.60
C SER A 8 -21.39 -26.44 -21.66
N ARG A 9 -22.44 -26.76 -20.86
CA ARG A 9 -22.99 -25.85 -19.85
C ARG A 9 -21.89 -25.27 -18.94
N ALA A 10 -20.88 -26.07 -18.59
CA ALA A 10 -19.72 -25.65 -17.80
C ALA A 10 -18.83 -24.63 -18.53
N ALA A 11 -18.65 -24.78 -19.87
CA ALA A 11 -17.87 -23.83 -20.67
C ALA A 11 -18.60 -22.48 -20.79
N ARG A 12 -19.92 -22.47 -20.88
CA ARG A 12 -20.74 -21.25 -20.89
C ARG A 12 -20.70 -20.54 -19.53
N ILE A 13 -20.78 -21.27 -18.41
CA ILE A 13 -20.68 -20.71 -17.06
C ILE A 13 -19.27 -20.10 -16.86
N ALA A 14 -18.21 -20.79 -17.29
CA ALA A 14 -16.85 -20.27 -17.20
C ALA A 14 -16.67 -19.00 -18.03
N LEU A 15 -17.23 -18.95 -19.24
CA LEU A 15 -17.17 -17.77 -20.13
C LEU A 15 -17.92 -16.58 -19.52
N VAL A 16 -19.11 -16.81 -18.95
CA VAL A 16 -19.88 -15.76 -18.29
C VAL A 16 -19.18 -15.25 -17.03
N ALA A 17 -18.63 -16.16 -16.21
CA ALA A 17 -17.86 -15.76 -15.02
C ALA A 17 -16.61 -14.95 -15.40
N THR A 18 -15.88 -15.35 -16.45
CA THR A 18 -14.74 -14.60 -16.97
C THR A 18 -15.17 -13.22 -17.50
N ALA A 19 -16.27 -13.14 -18.24
CA ALA A 19 -16.81 -11.89 -18.75
C ALA A 19 -17.23 -10.95 -17.63
N LEU A 20 -17.91 -11.45 -16.59
CA LEU A 20 -18.30 -10.67 -15.41
C LEU A 20 -17.07 -10.16 -14.63
N PHE A 21 -16.02 -10.98 -14.51
CA PHE A 21 -14.78 -10.58 -13.86
C PHE A 21 -14.05 -9.48 -14.64
N VAL A 22 -13.99 -9.60 -15.97
CA VAL A 22 -13.41 -8.59 -16.86
C VAL A 22 -14.19 -7.29 -16.80
N VAL A 23 -15.52 -7.36 -16.85
CA VAL A 23 -16.39 -6.18 -16.73
C VAL A 23 -16.23 -5.51 -15.36
N SER A 24 -16.15 -6.28 -14.29
CA SER A 24 -15.88 -5.77 -12.94
C SER A 24 -14.50 -5.08 -12.85
N GLY A 25 -13.46 -5.67 -13.48
CA GLY A 25 -12.13 -5.08 -13.55
C GLY A 25 -12.10 -3.76 -14.35
N ILE A 26 -12.82 -3.74 -15.48
CA ILE A 26 -12.97 -2.53 -16.31
C ILE A 26 -13.76 -1.44 -15.55
N LEU A 27 -14.87 -1.80 -14.90
CA LEU A 27 -15.65 -0.87 -14.08
C LEU A 27 -14.85 -0.33 -12.89
N SER A 28 -14.07 -1.18 -12.23
CA SER A 28 -13.17 -0.72 -11.15
C SER A 28 -12.10 0.24 -11.68
N GLY A 29 -11.57 0.00 -12.88
CA GLY A 29 -10.61 0.91 -13.54
C GLY A 29 -11.22 2.24 -13.96
N LEU A 30 -12.48 2.23 -14.44
CA LEU A 30 -13.21 3.44 -14.82
C LEU A 30 -13.69 4.28 -13.62
N LEU A 31 -13.85 3.65 -12.45
CA LEU A 31 -14.23 4.33 -11.20
C LEU A 31 -13.03 4.85 -10.40
N ILE A 32 -11.81 4.51 -10.80
CA ILE A 32 -10.58 5.11 -10.30
C ILE A 32 -10.25 6.27 -11.24
N ASP A 33 -10.93 7.38 -11.03
CA ASP A 33 -10.54 8.66 -11.62
C ASP A 33 -9.09 8.97 -11.26
N GLU A 34 -8.26 9.19 -12.29
CA GLU A 34 -6.88 9.70 -12.19
C GLU A 34 -5.75 8.74 -12.49
N TYR A 35 -5.74 8.24 -13.72
CA TYR A 35 -4.46 7.94 -14.35
C TYR A 35 -4.08 9.09 -15.28
N ASP A 36 -3.18 9.96 -14.83
CA ASP A 36 -2.61 11.00 -15.65
C ASP A 36 -1.78 10.39 -16.78
N GLY A 37 -2.32 10.45 -17.99
CA GLY A 37 -1.58 10.25 -19.23
C GLY A 37 -1.49 8.81 -19.76
N ILE A 38 -0.84 8.71 -20.94
CA ILE A 38 -0.68 7.49 -21.74
C ILE A 38 0.01 6.36 -20.95
N VAL A 39 0.94 6.69 -20.04
CA VAL A 39 1.70 5.70 -19.26
C VAL A 39 0.79 4.95 -18.28
N GLY A 40 -0.11 5.64 -17.60
CA GLY A 40 -1.09 5.02 -16.72
C GLY A 40 -2.06 4.11 -17.46
N ALA A 41 -2.51 4.55 -18.65
CA ALA A 41 -3.39 3.74 -19.49
C ALA A 41 -2.69 2.45 -19.98
N VAL A 42 -1.43 2.51 -20.38
CA VAL A 42 -0.65 1.34 -20.80
C VAL A 42 -0.43 0.38 -19.64
N GLU A 43 -0.08 0.88 -18.47
CA GLU A 43 0.10 0.06 -17.27
C GLU A 43 -1.20 -0.63 -16.85
N TRP A 44 -2.32 0.08 -16.91
CA TRP A 44 -3.64 -0.50 -16.64
C TRP A 44 -3.99 -1.61 -17.63
N VAL A 45 -3.75 -1.39 -18.94
CA VAL A 45 -3.98 -2.41 -19.98
C VAL A 45 -3.11 -3.64 -19.73
N LEU A 46 -1.83 -3.48 -19.43
CA LEU A 46 -0.91 -4.58 -19.13
C LEU A 46 -1.35 -5.38 -17.90
N ARG A 47 -1.71 -4.72 -16.81
CA ARG A 47 -2.23 -5.38 -15.60
C ARG A 47 -3.52 -6.14 -15.88
N THR A 48 -4.43 -5.55 -16.66
CA THR A 48 -5.69 -6.20 -17.07
C THR A 48 -5.43 -7.44 -17.93
N LEU A 49 -4.49 -7.37 -18.88
CA LEU A 49 -4.10 -8.50 -19.70
C LEU A 49 -3.47 -9.65 -18.89
N VAL A 50 -2.66 -9.34 -17.89
CA VAL A 50 -2.09 -10.34 -16.97
C VAL A 50 -3.20 -11.04 -16.18
N VAL A 51 -4.16 -10.29 -15.64
CA VAL A 51 -5.29 -10.87 -14.90
C VAL A 51 -6.16 -11.75 -15.81
N ILE A 52 -6.47 -11.28 -17.03
CA ILE A 52 -7.24 -12.04 -18.00
C ILE A 52 -6.52 -13.34 -18.38
N SER A 53 -5.23 -13.28 -18.70
CA SER A 53 -4.45 -14.45 -19.07
C SER A 53 -4.36 -15.48 -17.94
N ALA A 54 -4.20 -15.02 -16.70
CA ALA A 54 -4.25 -15.87 -15.52
C ALA A 54 -5.63 -16.55 -15.35
N ALA A 55 -6.72 -15.80 -15.51
CA ALA A 55 -8.08 -16.34 -15.42
C ALA A 55 -8.37 -17.38 -16.52
N VAL A 56 -7.92 -17.14 -17.75
CA VAL A 56 -8.05 -18.08 -18.86
C VAL A 56 -7.24 -19.35 -18.61
N ALA A 57 -5.99 -19.23 -18.15
CA ALA A 57 -5.15 -20.38 -17.81
C ALA A 57 -5.77 -21.26 -16.73
N LEU A 58 -6.39 -20.63 -15.70
CA LEU A 58 -7.06 -21.31 -14.62
C LEU A 58 -8.35 -22.01 -15.07
N ALA A 59 -9.14 -21.35 -15.91
CA ALA A 59 -10.33 -21.97 -16.51
C ALA A 59 -9.94 -23.19 -17.37
N ALA A 60 -8.86 -23.10 -18.13
CA ALA A 60 -8.33 -24.21 -18.92
C ALA A 60 -7.84 -25.35 -18.02
N ALA A 61 -7.11 -25.05 -16.95
CA ALA A 61 -6.65 -26.04 -15.97
C ALA A 61 -7.84 -26.74 -15.29
N PHE A 62 -8.87 -25.98 -14.89
CA PHE A 62 -10.09 -26.55 -14.32
C PHE A 62 -10.83 -27.47 -15.28
N VAL A 63 -10.96 -27.07 -16.55
CA VAL A 63 -11.56 -27.92 -17.60
C VAL A 63 -10.73 -29.19 -17.81
N LEU A 64 -9.39 -29.08 -17.79
CA LEU A 64 -8.50 -30.22 -17.89
C LEU A 64 -8.69 -31.21 -16.74
N VAL A 65 -8.76 -30.71 -15.50
CA VAL A 65 -9.05 -31.52 -14.30
C VAL A 65 -10.37 -32.25 -14.43
N LEU A 66 -11.45 -31.56 -14.89
CA LEU A 66 -12.74 -32.21 -15.13
C LEU A 66 -12.68 -33.28 -16.20
N ARG A 67 -11.88 -33.10 -17.29
CA ARG A 67 -11.67 -34.10 -18.33
C ARG A 67 -10.88 -35.29 -17.79
N LEU A 68 -9.81 -35.08 -17.03
CA LEU A 68 -9.02 -36.13 -16.41
C LEU A 68 -9.89 -36.96 -15.43
N ARG A 69 -10.70 -36.27 -14.59
CA ARG A 69 -11.65 -36.95 -13.69
C ARG A 69 -12.58 -37.91 -14.40
N ARG A 70 -13.08 -37.54 -15.61
CA ARG A 70 -13.98 -38.39 -16.39
C ARG A 70 -13.28 -39.63 -16.91
N ARG A 71 -11.92 -39.63 -17.04
CA ARG A 71 -11.12 -40.78 -17.47
C ARG A 71 -10.78 -41.74 -16.32
N VAL A 72 -10.90 -41.27 -15.08
CA VAL A 72 -10.58 -42.07 -13.90
C VAL A 72 -11.78 -42.95 -13.56
N LYS A 73 -11.63 -44.29 -13.78
CA LYS A 73 -12.69 -45.26 -13.47
C LYS A 73 -12.92 -45.45 -11.99
N SER A 74 -11.92 -45.21 -11.14
CA SER A 74 -12.00 -45.30 -9.67
C SER A 74 -12.61 -44.05 -9.05
N ARG A 75 -13.78 -44.16 -8.42
CA ARG A 75 -14.46 -43.08 -7.73
C ARG A 75 -13.57 -42.38 -6.68
N PRO A 76 -12.86 -43.09 -5.76
CA PRO A 76 -12.06 -42.41 -4.74
C PRO A 76 -10.89 -41.62 -5.34
N VAL A 77 -10.22 -42.13 -6.38
CA VAL A 77 -9.14 -41.42 -7.08
C VAL A 77 -9.68 -40.18 -7.79
N GLY A 78 -10.86 -40.26 -8.41
CA GLY A 78 -11.51 -39.08 -9.02
C GLY A 78 -11.83 -37.98 -8.03
N TRP A 79 -12.27 -38.35 -6.81
CA TRP A 79 -12.50 -37.38 -5.73
C TRP A 79 -11.19 -36.79 -5.20
N ALA A 80 -10.13 -37.59 -5.04
CA ALA A 80 -8.80 -37.09 -4.63
C ALA A 80 -8.23 -36.06 -5.62
N VAL A 81 -8.30 -36.36 -6.94
CA VAL A 81 -7.87 -35.41 -7.98
C VAL A 81 -8.68 -34.11 -7.92
N THR A 82 -9.99 -34.22 -7.68
CA THR A 82 -10.82 -33.01 -7.55
C THR A 82 -10.44 -32.20 -6.32
N ALA A 83 -10.23 -32.85 -5.18
CA ALA A 83 -9.85 -32.19 -3.93
C ALA A 83 -8.51 -31.44 -4.08
N VAL A 84 -7.49 -32.10 -4.67
CA VAL A 84 -6.18 -31.47 -4.97
C VAL A 84 -6.35 -30.25 -5.87
N ALA A 85 -7.17 -30.35 -6.92
CA ALA A 85 -7.40 -29.23 -7.83
C ALA A 85 -8.11 -28.06 -7.15
N VAL A 86 -9.08 -28.33 -6.27
CA VAL A 86 -9.78 -27.29 -5.49
C VAL A 86 -8.84 -26.61 -4.52
N VAL A 87 -7.99 -27.37 -3.81
CA VAL A 87 -6.99 -26.81 -2.91
C VAL A 87 -5.97 -25.96 -3.67
N ALA A 88 -5.47 -26.46 -4.80
CA ALA A 88 -4.55 -25.70 -5.65
C ALA A 88 -5.20 -24.38 -6.15
N PHE A 89 -6.46 -24.45 -6.60
CA PHE A 89 -7.21 -23.25 -7.01
C PHE A 89 -7.37 -22.25 -5.86
N ALA A 90 -7.74 -22.73 -4.69
CA ALA A 90 -7.87 -21.87 -3.52
C ALA A 90 -6.54 -21.19 -3.17
N PHE A 91 -5.46 -21.93 -3.18
CA PHE A 91 -4.12 -21.41 -2.84
C PHE A 91 -3.56 -20.44 -3.88
N PHE A 92 -3.63 -20.78 -5.17
CA PHE A 92 -3.01 -19.98 -6.22
C PHE A 92 -3.88 -18.86 -6.78
N VAL A 93 -5.19 -18.88 -6.51
CA VAL A 93 -6.14 -17.90 -7.06
C VAL A 93 -6.87 -17.15 -5.98
N ILE A 94 -7.57 -17.85 -5.09
CA ILE A 94 -8.42 -17.19 -4.09
C ILE A 94 -7.54 -16.45 -3.09
N GLN A 95 -6.50 -17.08 -2.57
CA GLN A 95 -5.64 -16.49 -1.56
C GLN A 95 -4.94 -15.21 -2.04
N PRO A 96 -4.30 -15.14 -3.23
CA PRO A 96 -3.73 -13.89 -3.72
C PRO A 96 -4.76 -12.79 -3.97
N VAL A 97 -5.95 -13.14 -4.48
CA VAL A 97 -7.04 -12.16 -4.69
C VAL A 97 -7.55 -11.63 -3.36
N VAL A 98 -7.80 -12.50 -2.38
CA VAL A 98 -8.22 -12.07 -1.04
C VAL A 98 -7.15 -11.20 -0.40
N PHE A 99 -5.88 -11.56 -0.55
CA PHE A 99 -4.76 -10.79 -0.02
C PHE A 99 -4.64 -9.41 -0.71
N ALA A 100 -4.79 -9.35 -2.04
CA ALA A 100 -4.80 -8.09 -2.76
C ALA A 100 -5.98 -7.19 -2.35
N VAL A 101 -7.19 -7.74 -2.23
CA VAL A 101 -8.36 -7.03 -1.74
C VAL A 101 -8.15 -6.56 -0.30
N TYR A 102 -7.60 -7.44 0.55
CA TYR A 102 -7.27 -7.09 1.93
C TYR A 102 -6.29 -5.92 1.99
N LEU A 103 -5.20 -5.93 1.22
CA LEU A 103 -4.20 -4.85 1.20
C LEU A 103 -4.76 -3.51 0.66
N THR A 104 -5.67 -3.57 -0.31
CA THR A 104 -6.19 -2.37 -0.98
C THR A 104 -7.47 -1.82 -0.36
N HIS A 105 -8.21 -2.62 0.41
CA HIS A 105 -9.52 -2.25 0.98
C HIS A 105 -9.56 -2.41 2.51
N LEU A 106 -8.40 -2.52 3.15
CA LEU A 106 -8.35 -2.52 4.62
C LEU A 106 -9.10 -1.31 5.17
N PRO A 107 -9.95 -1.52 6.18
CA PRO A 107 -10.47 -0.40 6.96
C PRO A 107 -9.29 0.24 7.70
N THR A 108 -8.69 1.24 7.09
CA THR A 108 -7.59 2.02 7.66
C THR A 108 -8.06 2.98 8.75
N ARG A 109 -9.39 3.20 8.82
CA ARG A 109 -10.01 4.00 9.86
C ARG A 109 -10.26 3.15 11.09
N ARG A 110 -9.48 3.37 12.14
CA ARG A 110 -9.66 2.75 13.45
C ARG A 110 -9.86 3.86 14.47
N ALA A 111 -10.76 3.64 15.43
CA ALA A 111 -10.82 4.47 16.62
C ALA A 111 -9.44 4.46 17.28
N LEU A 112 -8.82 5.62 17.40
CA LEU A 112 -7.51 5.75 18.01
C LEU A 112 -7.69 5.78 19.52
N GLN A 113 -6.98 4.90 20.21
CA GLN A 113 -6.85 4.99 21.66
C GLN A 113 -5.93 6.15 22.01
N ASP A 114 -6.25 6.85 23.08
CA ASP A 114 -5.33 7.80 23.66
C ASP A 114 -4.18 7.05 24.33
N ILE A 115 -2.94 7.35 23.94
CA ILE A 115 -1.75 6.69 24.45
C ILE A 115 -0.80 7.71 25.06
N ASP A 116 -0.06 7.29 26.08
CA ASP A 116 1.04 8.07 26.62
C ASP A 116 2.26 7.99 25.67
N LEU A 117 2.75 9.15 25.25
CA LEU A 117 3.94 9.32 24.43
C LEU A 117 5.17 9.75 25.24
N GLY A 118 5.07 9.74 26.58
CA GLY A 118 6.17 10.14 27.46
C GLY A 118 6.48 11.64 27.44
N ALA A 119 5.65 12.44 26.79
CA ALA A 119 5.74 13.90 26.72
C ALA A 119 4.34 14.51 26.52
N ARG A 120 4.19 15.81 26.84
CA ARG A 120 2.97 16.53 26.50
C ARG A 120 2.73 16.45 25.00
N LYS A 121 1.53 16.06 24.59
CA LYS A 121 1.10 16.04 23.20
C LYS A 121 -0.03 17.03 22.98
N GLU A 122 -0.02 17.66 21.82
CA GLU A 122 -1.04 18.60 21.36
C GLU A 122 -1.77 17.97 20.19
N PRO A 123 -3.11 17.84 20.22
CA PRO A 123 -3.85 17.41 19.04
C PRO A 123 -3.68 18.47 17.94
N VAL A 124 -3.47 18.03 16.71
CA VAL A 124 -3.30 18.91 15.55
C VAL A 124 -4.10 18.42 14.38
N THR A 125 -4.65 19.38 13.62
CA THR A 125 -5.28 19.13 12.34
C THR A 125 -4.47 19.87 11.27
N LEU A 126 -3.92 19.13 10.31
CA LEU A 126 -3.23 19.68 9.14
C LEU A 126 -4.24 19.79 8.00
N THR A 127 -4.04 20.76 7.12
CA THR A 127 -4.85 20.89 5.91
C THR A 127 -3.94 20.75 4.70
N THR A 128 -4.24 19.80 3.84
CA THR A 128 -3.52 19.60 2.58
C THR A 128 -3.92 20.63 1.54
N ALA A 129 -3.13 20.77 0.47
CA ALA A 129 -3.40 21.73 -0.59
C ALA A 129 -4.74 21.46 -1.33
N ASP A 130 -5.20 20.22 -1.34
CA ASP A 130 -6.49 19.77 -1.88
C ASP A 130 -7.63 19.80 -0.87
N GLY A 131 -7.39 20.36 0.34
CA GLY A 131 -8.40 20.65 1.36
C GLY A 131 -8.76 19.51 2.29
N LEU A 132 -8.04 18.38 2.25
CA LEU A 132 -8.25 17.28 3.20
C LEU A 132 -7.70 17.64 4.57
N ARG A 133 -8.41 17.20 5.63
CA ARG A 133 -7.95 17.35 7.02
C ARG A 133 -7.22 16.09 7.44
N LEU A 134 -5.99 16.28 7.93
CA LEU A 134 -5.19 15.21 8.50
C LEU A 134 -5.11 15.40 10.01
N GLU A 135 -5.43 14.36 10.73
CA GLU A 135 -5.41 14.35 12.19
C GLU A 135 -4.09 13.84 12.73
N GLY A 136 -3.53 14.51 13.71
CA GLY A 136 -2.23 14.17 14.26
C GLY A 136 -2.03 14.60 15.72
N TRP A 137 -0.84 14.33 16.19
CA TRP A 137 -0.34 14.81 17.47
C TRP A 137 1.04 15.45 17.30
N TYR A 138 1.21 16.60 17.92
CA TYR A 138 2.51 17.25 18.01
C TYR A 138 3.03 17.20 19.45
N LEU A 139 4.27 16.79 19.60
CA LEU A 139 5.03 16.86 20.84
C LEU A 139 6.00 18.04 20.74
N PRO A 140 5.90 19.07 21.60
CA PRO A 140 6.71 20.29 21.49
C PRO A 140 8.22 20.03 21.59
N SER A 141 8.97 20.76 20.78
CA SER A 141 10.44 20.70 20.78
C SER A 141 11.04 21.40 22.00
N ARG A 142 12.11 20.81 22.53
CA ARG A 142 12.95 21.40 23.59
C ARG A 142 14.36 21.74 23.10
N ASN A 143 14.77 21.21 21.94
CA ASN A 143 16.10 21.43 21.36
C ASN A 143 16.08 22.31 20.10
N GLY A 144 14.91 22.76 19.67
CA GLY A 144 14.70 23.58 18.49
C GLY A 144 14.72 22.81 17.17
N ALA A 145 14.72 21.47 17.21
CA ALA A 145 14.58 20.62 16.03
C ALA A 145 13.28 19.83 16.07
N SER A 146 12.74 19.49 14.92
CA SER A 146 11.52 18.69 14.83
C SER A 146 11.59 17.64 13.72
N VAL A 147 10.78 16.60 13.90
CA VAL A 147 10.72 15.47 12.98
C VAL A 147 9.26 15.12 12.70
N ALA A 148 8.88 15.04 11.41
CA ALA A 148 7.64 14.39 11.02
C ALA A 148 7.89 12.88 10.94
N VAL A 149 7.01 12.07 11.54
CA VAL A 149 7.13 10.61 11.49
C VAL A 149 5.92 10.04 10.75
N MET A 150 6.18 9.41 9.62
CA MET A 150 5.22 8.92 8.64
C MET A 150 5.05 7.42 8.75
N HIS A 151 3.82 6.96 8.94
CA HIS A 151 3.49 5.54 9.14
C HIS A 151 3.43 4.75 7.82
N GLY A 152 3.47 3.40 7.93
CA GLY A 152 3.38 2.50 6.79
C GLY A 152 1.94 2.22 6.33
N THR A 153 1.83 1.43 5.25
CA THR A 153 0.56 0.98 4.66
C THR A 153 -0.34 0.30 5.69
N GLY A 154 -1.63 0.63 5.69
CA GLY A 154 -2.62 -0.01 6.57
C GLY A 154 -2.45 0.31 8.06
N SER A 155 -1.53 1.22 8.41
CA SER A 155 -1.24 1.68 9.76
C SER A 155 -1.92 3.03 10.02
N ASN A 156 -1.52 3.69 11.09
CA ASN A 156 -1.91 5.03 11.48
C ASN A 156 -0.81 5.61 12.41
N ARG A 157 -1.01 6.82 12.96
CA ARG A 157 -0.05 7.47 13.87
C ARG A 157 0.40 6.61 15.06
N LEU A 158 -0.40 5.62 15.50
CA LEU A 158 0.00 4.74 16.60
C LEU A 158 1.11 3.78 16.20
N GLY A 159 1.19 3.39 14.93
CA GLY A 159 2.24 2.50 14.42
C GLY A 159 3.66 3.10 14.51
N VAL A 160 3.77 4.41 14.70
CA VAL A 160 5.04 5.13 14.85
C VAL A 160 5.20 5.79 16.23
N ALA A 161 4.40 5.36 17.20
CA ALA A 161 4.41 5.93 18.55
C ALA A 161 5.74 5.73 19.28
N ASP A 162 6.42 4.61 19.05
CA ASP A 162 7.70 4.33 19.69
C ASP A 162 8.81 5.24 19.15
N HIS A 163 8.79 5.57 17.87
CA HIS A 163 9.66 6.59 17.28
C HIS A 163 9.40 7.96 17.94
N ALA A 164 8.13 8.31 18.10
CA ALA A 164 7.76 9.57 18.75
C ALA A 164 8.26 9.63 20.19
N ARG A 165 8.11 8.55 20.98
CA ARG A 165 8.62 8.48 22.35
C ARG A 165 10.14 8.62 22.41
N LEU A 166 10.85 7.95 21.50
CA LEU A 166 12.31 8.01 21.43
C LEU A 166 12.79 9.43 21.15
N LEU A 167 12.26 10.06 20.10
CA LEU A 167 12.64 11.41 19.70
C LEU A 167 12.28 12.45 20.79
N ALA A 168 11.10 12.37 21.37
CA ALA A 168 10.66 13.28 22.42
C ALA A 168 11.54 13.20 23.67
N ARG A 169 12.03 12.01 24.05
CA ARG A 169 13.00 11.85 25.14
C ARG A 169 14.29 12.62 24.88
N HIS A 170 14.73 12.69 23.63
CA HIS A 170 15.91 13.45 23.21
C HIS A 170 15.63 14.92 22.92
N GLY A 171 14.42 15.41 23.22
CA GLY A 171 14.05 16.82 23.14
C GLY A 171 13.62 17.29 21.77
N TYR A 172 13.51 16.42 20.80
CA TYR A 172 12.97 16.78 19.48
C TYR A 172 11.47 17.09 19.56
N GLY A 173 11.02 18.07 18.79
CA GLY A 173 9.62 18.19 18.43
C GLY A 173 9.23 17.04 17.51
N VAL A 174 8.05 16.46 17.74
CA VAL A 174 7.64 15.30 16.93
C VAL A 174 6.21 15.47 16.44
N LEU A 175 6.02 15.38 15.15
CA LEU A 175 4.70 15.33 14.54
C LEU A 175 4.45 13.89 14.06
N ILE A 176 3.45 13.23 14.64
CA ILE A 176 2.88 12.00 14.12
C ILE A 176 1.45 12.27 13.68
N PHE A 177 1.10 11.83 12.49
CA PHE A 177 -0.21 12.11 11.90
C PHE A 177 -0.69 10.91 11.08
N ASP A 178 -1.97 10.86 10.84
CA ASP A 178 -2.56 9.87 9.95
C ASP A 178 -2.55 10.42 8.52
N PHE A 179 -1.99 9.68 7.58
CA PHE A 179 -2.14 9.99 6.16
C PHE A 179 -3.62 10.05 5.77
N HIS A 180 -3.95 10.74 4.69
CA HIS A 180 -5.33 10.75 4.20
C HIS A 180 -5.84 9.31 3.98
N GLY A 181 -7.13 9.10 4.26
CA GLY A 181 -7.75 7.77 4.22
C GLY A 181 -7.34 6.81 5.33
N HIS A 182 -6.48 7.24 6.28
CA HIS A 182 -6.05 6.45 7.44
C HIS A 182 -6.50 7.07 8.74
N GLY A 183 -6.56 6.28 9.81
CA GLY A 183 -6.88 6.72 11.15
C GLY A 183 -8.14 7.58 11.23
N LEU A 184 -8.00 8.83 11.65
CA LEU A 184 -9.07 9.82 11.75
C LEU A 184 -9.03 10.88 10.63
N SER A 185 -8.06 10.81 9.71
CA SER A 185 -7.91 11.74 8.59
C SER A 185 -8.97 11.55 7.52
N ASP A 186 -9.27 12.62 6.80
CA ASP A 186 -10.20 12.62 5.66
C ASP A 186 -9.64 11.82 4.46
N GLY A 187 -10.42 11.67 3.43
CA GLY A 187 -10.00 11.06 2.16
C GLY A 187 -10.18 9.54 2.10
N ARG A 188 -9.60 8.94 1.08
CA ARG A 188 -9.61 7.49 0.81
C ARG A 188 -8.19 6.97 0.79
N SER A 189 -7.97 5.78 1.34
CA SER A 189 -6.67 5.14 1.33
C SER A 189 -6.24 4.76 -0.09
N THR A 190 -4.94 4.86 -0.34
CA THR A 190 -4.27 4.43 -1.56
C THR A 190 -2.97 3.72 -1.21
N SER A 191 -2.41 2.97 -2.14
CA SER A 191 -1.08 2.36 -2.01
C SER A 191 0.01 3.11 -2.80
N LEU A 192 -0.34 4.25 -3.43
CA LEU A 192 0.57 5.02 -4.27
C LEU A 192 1.27 6.12 -3.46
N PRO A 193 2.61 6.05 -3.23
CA PRO A 193 3.33 7.04 -2.42
C PRO A 193 3.19 8.47 -2.91
N ALA A 194 3.12 8.66 -4.23
CA ALA A 194 2.98 9.98 -4.85
C ALA A 194 1.69 10.71 -4.43
N ARG A 195 0.64 9.97 -4.06
CA ARG A 195 -0.63 10.55 -3.62
C ARG A 195 -0.56 11.17 -2.22
N PHE A 196 0.41 10.75 -1.42
CA PHE A 196 0.62 11.27 -0.06
C PHE A 196 1.57 12.49 -0.01
N GLN A 197 2.01 12.99 -1.17
CA GLN A 197 2.89 14.16 -1.19
C GLN A 197 2.23 15.43 -0.62
N PRO A 198 0.93 15.72 -0.88
CA PRO A 198 0.25 16.84 -0.23
C PRO A 198 0.22 16.72 1.30
N ASP A 199 0.16 15.49 1.83
CA ASP A 199 0.19 15.22 3.28
C ASP A 199 1.56 15.56 3.87
N ALA A 200 2.63 15.13 3.17
CA ALA A 200 4.00 15.44 3.56
C ALA A 200 4.28 16.95 3.52
N ASP A 201 3.78 17.64 2.50
CA ASP A 201 3.91 19.09 2.35
C ASP A 201 3.17 19.84 3.47
N ALA A 202 1.96 19.37 3.85
CA ALA A 202 1.19 19.94 4.95
C ALA A 202 1.91 19.71 6.30
N ALA A 203 2.49 18.53 6.53
CA ALA A 203 3.27 18.23 7.72
C ALA A 203 4.52 19.12 7.80
N PHE A 204 5.23 19.31 6.69
CA PHE A 204 6.39 20.18 6.61
C PHE A 204 6.03 21.64 6.92
N ALA A 205 4.98 22.15 6.26
CA ALA A 205 4.51 23.51 6.46
C ALA A 205 4.11 23.77 7.93
N TYR A 206 3.43 22.81 8.56
CA TYR A 206 3.08 22.89 9.97
C TYR A 206 4.31 23.01 10.87
N LEU A 207 5.31 22.12 10.69
CA LEU A 207 6.51 22.13 11.53
C LEU A 207 7.31 23.42 11.40
N ARG A 208 7.39 24.00 10.21
CA ARG A 208 8.08 25.27 9.98
C ARG A 208 7.40 26.49 10.60
N GLN A 209 6.12 26.43 10.85
CA GLN A 209 5.36 27.51 11.50
C GLN A 209 5.46 27.46 13.04
N ARG A 210 6.05 26.42 13.59
CA ARG A 210 6.19 26.25 15.04
C ARG A 210 7.23 27.20 15.62
N ARG A 211 6.87 27.91 16.67
CA ARG A 211 7.78 28.85 17.38
C ARG A 211 8.90 28.12 18.14
N ASP A 212 8.68 26.86 18.50
CA ASP A 212 9.62 26.00 19.20
C ASP A 212 10.56 25.24 18.26
N VAL A 213 10.45 25.46 16.92
CA VAL A 213 11.26 24.85 15.87
C VAL A 213 12.03 25.94 15.12
N ARG A 214 13.32 25.72 14.89
CA ARG A 214 14.15 26.56 14.02
C ARG A 214 13.96 26.12 12.58
N ASP A 215 13.80 27.04 11.64
CA ASP A 215 13.49 26.77 10.23
C ASP A 215 14.40 25.74 9.54
N GLU A 216 15.67 25.71 9.96
CA GLU A 216 16.67 24.83 9.36
C GLU A 216 16.79 23.47 10.04
N ARG A 217 15.88 23.11 10.97
CA ARG A 217 16.00 21.90 11.79
C ARG A 217 14.75 21.04 11.70
N VAL A 218 14.28 20.80 10.49
CA VAL A 218 13.13 19.93 10.22
C VAL A 218 13.58 18.68 9.51
N GLY A 219 13.31 17.52 10.09
CA GLY A 219 13.59 16.21 9.50
C GLY A 219 12.34 15.38 9.31
N VAL A 220 12.49 14.25 8.65
CA VAL A 220 11.45 13.27 8.42
C VAL A 220 11.95 11.86 8.69
N ILE A 221 11.11 11.05 9.32
CA ILE A 221 11.27 9.59 9.42
C ILE A 221 10.08 8.96 8.72
N GLY A 222 10.33 8.01 7.84
CA GLY A 222 9.29 7.27 7.15
C GLY A 222 9.46 5.76 7.29
N VAL A 223 8.37 5.07 7.62
CA VAL A 223 8.32 3.61 7.77
C VAL A 223 7.58 3.02 6.58
N SER A 224 8.21 2.09 5.85
CA SER A 224 7.60 1.42 4.69
C SER A 224 7.05 2.45 3.68
N LEU A 225 5.75 2.45 3.36
CA LEU A 225 5.11 3.47 2.52
C LEU A 225 5.46 4.91 2.95
N GLY A 226 5.47 5.18 4.26
CA GLY A 226 5.88 6.49 4.78
C GLY A 226 7.32 6.85 4.42
N GLY A 227 8.20 5.84 4.29
CA GLY A 227 9.57 6.03 3.81
C GLY A 227 9.64 6.39 2.32
N GLU A 228 8.81 5.76 1.50
CA GLU A 228 8.71 6.11 0.08
C GLU A 228 8.16 7.54 -0.12
N VAL A 229 7.21 7.95 0.71
CA VAL A 229 6.70 9.31 0.73
C VAL A 229 7.78 10.29 1.19
N ALA A 230 8.52 9.96 2.26
CA ALA A 230 9.56 10.80 2.84
C ALA A 230 10.72 11.06 1.86
N ILE A 231 11.18 10.01 1.14
CA ILE A 231 12.26 10.17 0.15
C ILE A 231 11.82 11.05 -1.02
N GLN A 232 10.59 10.87 -1.51
CA GLN A 232 10.05 11.71 -2.59
C GLN A 232 9.86 13.16 -2.13
N ALA A 233 9.38 13.39 -0.90
CA ALA A 233 9.23 14.73 -0.34
C ALA A 233 10.59 15.43 -0.18
N ALA A 234 11.60 14.73 0.33
CA ALA A 234 12.94 15.28 0.49
C ALA A 234 13.64 15.55 -0.85
N ALA A 235 13.42 14.70 -1.86
CA ALA A 235 13.94 14.93 -3.20
C ALA A 235 13.36 16.20 -3.87
N ARG A 236 12.10 16.56 -3.54
CA ARG A 236 11.44 17.76 -4.06
C ARG A 236 11.76 19.01 -3.26
N ASP A 237 12.00 18.89 -1.96
CA ASP A 237 12.25 20.01 -1.08
C ASP A 237 13.50 19.78 -0.21
N PRO A 238 14.65 20.40 -0.57
CA PRO A 238 15.90 20.24 0.16
C PRO A 238 15.90 20.87 1.56
N ARG A 239 14.83 21.52 1.95
CA ARG A 239 14.65 22.06 3.30
C ARG A 239 14.32 20.98 4.34
N TRP A 240 13.99 19.75 3.91
CA TRP A 240 14.09 18.58 4.76
C TRP A 240 15.56 18.28 5.06
N ARG A 241 16.02 18.59 6.27
CA ARG A 241 17.46 18.56 6.63
C ARG A 241 17.96 17.20 7.07
N ALA A 242 17.08 16.29 7.38
CA ALA A 242 17.41 14.92 7.73
C ALA A 242 16.28 13.99 7.26
N VAL A 243 16.66 12.85 6.68
CA VAL A 243 15.74 11.82 6.23
C VAL A 243 16.18 10.49 6.82
N VAL A 244 15.28 9.80 7.49
CA VAL A 244 15.50 8.44 8.00
C VAL A 244 14.44 7.54 7.40
N LEU A 245 14.88 6.42 6.87
CA LEU A 245 14.01 5.47 6.17
C LEU A 245 14.09 4.11 6.86
N GLU A 246 12.94 3.54 7.14
CA GLU A 246 12.85 2.21 7.75
C GLU A 246 11.97 1.29 6.88
N GLY A 247 12.53 0.13 6.49
CA GLY A 247 11.78 -0.88 5.72
C GLY A 247 11.31 -0.41 4.34
N VAL A 248 12.04 0.48 3.71
CA VAL A 248 11.76 0.96 2.35
C VAL A 248 12.34 -0.04 1.35
N GLN A 249 11.53 -0.43 0.38
CA GLN A 249 12.02 -1.23 -0.75
C GLN A 249 12.60 -0.30 -1.81
N GLY A 250 13.66 -0.76 -2.51
CA GLY A 250 14.26 -0.01 -3.61
C GLY A 250 13.23 0.36 -4.67
N GLY A 251 13.26 1.61 -5.12
CA GLY A 251 12.23 2.19 -6.01
C GLY A 251 12.28 1.70 -7.46
N SER A 252 13.29 0.90 -7.86
CA SER A 252 13.42 0.38 -9.21
C SER A 252 13.87 -1.09 -9.22
N PRO A 253 13.58 -1.85 -10.31
CA PRO A 253 14.12 -3.20 -10.47
C PRO A 253 15.65 -3.27 -10.43
N ALA A 254 16.36 -2.21 -10.83
CA ALA A 254 17.81 -2.12 -10.75
C ALA A 254 18.30 -1.99 -9.30
N ASP A 255 17.58 -1.22 -8.47
CA ASP A 255 17.88 -1.08 -7.04
C ASP A 255 17.64 -2.40 -6.29
N MET A 256 16.63 -3.18 -6.71
CA MET A 256 16.35 -4.50 -6.14
C MET A 256 17.43 -5.54 -6.51
N GLN A 257 18.05 -5.44 -7.68
CA GLN A 257 19.17 -6.30 -8.09
C GLN A 257 20.49 -5.93 -7.44
N ALA A 258 20.68 -4.65 -7.10
CA ALA A 258 21.86 -4.16 -6.40
C ALA A 258 21.86 -4.49 -4.90
N SER A 259 20.73 -4.79 -4.33
CA SER A 259 20.58 -5.16 -2.91
C SER A 259 20.66 -6.67 -2.70
N GLU A 260 21.80 -7.30 -2.97
CA GLU A 260 22.15 -8.47 -2.16
C GLU A 260 22.36 -7.96 -0.73
N PRO A 261 21.66 -8.52 0.27
CA PRO A 261 21.73 -8.01 1.63
C PRO A 261 23.11 -8.32 2.21
N ASP A 262 24.00 -7.34 2.14
CA ASP A 262 25.10 -7.29 3.08
C ASP A 262 24.50 -6.92 4.45
N PRO A 263 24.57 -7.81 5.45
CA PRO A 263 24.03 -7.53 6.78
C PRO A 263 24.63 -6.28 7.45
N ALA A 264 25.72 -5.74 6.92
CA ALA A 264 26.39 -4.54 7.42
C ALA A 264 25.80 -3.22 6.88
N THR A 265 24.94 -3.23 5.88
CA THR A 265 24.45 -2.00 5.22
C THR A 265 23.10 -1.51 5.75
N LEU A 266 22.67 -1.95 6.92
CA LEU A 266 21.34 -1.66 7.46
C LEU A 266 21.20 -0.25 8.07
N VAL A 267 22.21 0.60 8.05
CA VAL A 267 22.10 2.01 8.51
C VAL A 267 23.03 2.89 7.68
N THR A 268 22.59 3.37 6.55
CA THR A 268 23.23 4.55 5.96
C THR A 268 22.46 5.77 6.43
N LEU A 269 22.92 6.34 7.53
CA LEU A 269 22.51 7.67 8.00
C LEU A 269 23.26 8.68 7.11
N THR A 270 22.65 9.16 6.04
CA THR A 270 23.19 10.29 5.31
C THR A 270 22.78 11.56 6.02
N ILE A 271 23.66 12.05 6.89
CA ILE A 271 23.58 13.42 7.40
C ILE A 271 24.31 14.28 6.38
N VAL A 272 23.57 15.10 5.64
CA VAL A 272 24.10 16.16 4.79
C VAL A 272 24.02 17.50 5.52
#